data_0b317f10a5c6161ec92f06a87a863132
#
_entry.id   0b317f10a5c6161ec92f06a87a863132
#
_cell.length_a   1.000
_cell.length_b   1.000
_cell.length_c   1.000
_cell.angle_alpha   90.00
_cell.angle_beta   90.00
_cell.angle_gamma   90.00
#
_symmetry.space_group_name_H-M   'P 1'
#
loop_
_entity.id
_entity.type
_entity.pdbx_description
1 polymer ?
#
loop_
_entity_poly.entity_id
_entity_poly.type
_entity_poly.pdbx_seq_one_letter_code
_entity_poly.pdbx_strand_id
1 'polypeptide(L)'
;MKNLAILAFFLVNLFSHEIINGDVLILKFDKKSVKSAFLDKKKINLILNPQNDSEFIAILPANYRQKDDLNLKITTIWGEENEVVYLKQGEYKKEVLSVEPAKANPPKSVQSRIKKEYDEAVAIYAKTTPKYLFNEPFIVPLDSKITSNFGNGRIFNGSVKSYHSGTDFRAAVGTEIIAANDGVVKIAKDRYYAGGSVIIDHGGGIYSQYYHLDKILVKVGDSVKRGDLIGLSGATGRVSGPHLHFGIAINGTSVNPLNFVEKINKAIFEE
;
A
#
# COMPACT_ATOMS: atom_id res chain seq x y z
N MET A 1 -4.60 -51.04 28.36
CA MET A 1 -5.30 -50.01 27.58
C MET A 1 -4.26 -49.07 27.02
N LYS A 2 -4.00 -49.16 25.73
CA LYS A 2 -2.92 -48.40 25.02
C LYS A 2 -3.58 -47.07 24.59
N ASN A 3 -3.12 -45.96 25.16
CA ASN A 3 -3.49 -44.63 24.71
C ASN A 3 -2.93 -44.42 23.29
N LEU A 4 -3.81 -44.45 22.31
CA LEU A 4 -3.50 -44.08 20.92
C LEU A 4 -3.49 -42.55 20.90
N ALA A 5 -2.30 -41.95 21.01
CA ALA A 5 -2.11 -40.55 20.71
C ALA A 5 -2.42 -40.34 19.21
N ILE A 6 -3.59 -39.76 18.92
CA ILE A 6 -3.93 -39.30 17.58
C ILE A 6 -3.01 -38.11 17.31
N LEU A 7 -1.90 -38.39 16.60
CA LEU A 7 -1.04 -37.38 16.04
C LEU A 7 -1.83 -36.74 14.88
N ALA A 8 -2.57 -35.67 15.19
CA ALA A 8 -3.18 -34.84 14.15
C ALA A 8 -2.04 -34.15 13.41
N PHE A 9 -1.56 -34.81 12.36
CA PHE A 9 -0.76 -34.16 11.32
C PHE A 9 -1.68 -33.11 10.67
N PHE A 10 -1.62 -31.89 11.16
CA PHE A 10 -2.03 -30.76 10.35
C PHE A 10 -1.08 -30.75 9.17
N LEU A 11 -1.59 -31.17 8.02
CA LEU A 11 -1.00 -30.89 6.72
C LEU A 11 -0.92 -29.36 6.62
N VAL A 12 0.16 -28.78 7.13
CA VAL A 12 0.61 -27.50 6.62
C VAL A 12 0.90 -27.80 5.15
N ASN A 13 0.01 -27.31 4.29
CA ASN A 13 0.28 -27.34 2.87
C ASN A 13 1.62 -26.65 2.71
N LEU A 14 2.65 -27.42 2.33
CA LEU A 14 3.96 -26.97 1.88
C LEU A 14 3.78 -26.16 0.58
N PHE A 15 2.96 -25.14 0.61
CA PHE A 15 2.94 -24.14 -0.46
C PHE A 15 4.06 -23.17 -0.16
N SER A 16 5.14 -23.28 -0.92
CA SER A 16 6.13 -22.23 -0.97
C SER A 16 5.44 -20.94 -1.36
N HIS A 17 5.35 -20.00 -0.44
CA HIS A 17 4.81 -18.69 -0.73
C HIS A 17 5.75 -17.92 -1.67
N GLU A 18 5.19 -17.33 -2.70
CA GLU A 18 5.93 -16.48 -3.63
C GLU A 18 5.37 -15.04 -3.56
N ILE A 19 6.27 -14.07 -3.66
CA ILE A 19 5.92 -12.66 -3.72
C ILE A 19 6.80 -11.94 -4.76
N ILE A 20 6.21 -10.97 -5.46
CA ILE A 20 6.97 -10.10 -6.37
C ILE A 20 7.43 -8.85 -5.58
N ASN A 21 8.66 -8.37 -5.81
CA ASN A 21 9.10 -7.12 -5.21
C ASN A 21 8.15 -5.97 -5.64
N GLY A 22 7.70 -5.15 -4.68
CA GLY A 22 6.67 -4.12 -4.88
C GLY A 22 5.23 -4.62 -4.80
N ASP A 23 5.00 -5.86 -4.39
CA ASP A 23 3.66 -6.44 -4.25
C ASP A 23 3.37 -6.84 -2.79
N VAL A 24 2.23 -7.45 -2.54
CA VAL A 24 1.79 -7.98 -1.25
C VAL A 24 1.51 -9.48 -1.32
N LEU A 25 1.78 -10.17 -0.22
CA LEU A 25 1.25 -11.49 0.10
C LEU A 25 0.26 -11.31 1.26
N ILE A 26 -0.94 -11.89 1.12
CA ILE A 26 -1.98 -11.83 2.15
C ILE A 26 -2.21 -13.23 2.68
N LEU A 27 -2.07 -13.38 3.99
CA LEU A 27 -2.24 -14.66 4.69
C LEU A 27 -3.42 -14.58 5.65
N LYS A 28 -4.11 -15.70 5.78
CA LYS A 28 -5.19 -15.91 6.75
C LYS A 28 -4.67 -16.83 7.86
N PHE A 29 -4.95 -16.48 9.10
CA PHE A 29 -4.58 -17.28 10.26
C PHE A 29 -5.81 -17.51 11.13
N ASP A 30 -5.98 -18.74 11.61
CA ASP A 30 -6.97 -19.02 12.66
C ASP A 30 -6.60 -18.26 13.93
N LYS A 31 -7.53 -17.45 14.42
CA LYS A 31 -7.37 -16.58 15.59
C LYS A 31 -7.07 -17.35 16.88
N LYS A 32 -7.58 -18.59 17.02
CA LYS A 32 -7.39 -19.40 18.22
C LYS A 32 -6.00 -20.00 18.29
N SER A 33 -5.35 -20.19 17.14
CA SER A 33 -4.06 -20.87 17.04
C SER A 33 -2.88 -19.91 16.95
N VAL A 34 -2.98 -18.80 16.19
CA VAL A 34 -1.85 -17.89 15.97
C VAL A 34 -1.66 -16.95 17.17
N LYS A 35 -0.41 -16.75 17.57
CA LYS A 35 0.01 -15.79 18.62
C LYS A 35 0.72 -14.58 18.05
N SER A 36 1.61 -14.80 17.10
CA SER A 36 2.37 -13.72 16.44
C SER A 36 2.95 -14.20 15.11
N ALA A 37 3.23 -13.24 14.24
CA ALA A 37 3.97 -13.47 13.00
C ALA A 37 5.03 -12.38 12.81
N PHE A 38 6.15 -12.74 12.19
CA PHE A 38 7.25 -11.85 11.85
C PHE A 38 7.69 -12.12 10.41
N LEU A 39 7.94 -11.06 9.67
CA LEU A 39 8.60 -11.11 8.37
C LEU A 39 10.02 -10.57 8.57
N ASP A 40 11.03 -11.43 8.42
CA ASP A 40 12.38 -11.21 8.88
C ASP A 40 12.38 -10.80 10.38
N LYS A 41 12.79 -9.57 10.68
CA LYS A 41 12.82 -9.06 12.07
C LYS A 41 11.62 -8.17 12.41
N LYS A 42 10.70 -7.92 11.45
CA LYS A 42 9.56 -7.02 11.65
C LYS A 42 8.32 -7.80 12.06
N LYS A 43 7.71 -7.39 13.16
CA LYS A 43 6.41 -7.94 13.58
C LYS A 43 5.34 -7.57 12.55
N ILE A 44 4.55 -8.57 12.16
CA ILE A 44 3.39 -8.41 11.28
C ILE A 44 2.16 -8.09 12.12
N ASN A 45 1.33 -7.18 11.67
CA ASN A 45 0.04 -6.91 12.28
C ASN A 45 -0.95 -8.02 11.91
N LEU A 46 -1.44 -8.72 12.91
CA LEU A 46 -2.54 -9.67 12.78
C LEU A 46 -3.84 -8.89 13.07
N ILE A 47 -4.59 -8.56 12.04
CA ILE A 47 -5.82 -7.76 12.15
C ILE A 47 -7.02 -8.68 11.93
N LEU A 48 -8.03 -8.55 12.77
CA LEU A 48 -9.24 -9.36 12.68
C LEU A 48 -9.90 -9.18 11.30
N ASN A 49 -10.24 -10.30 10.65
CA ASN A 49 -10.96 -10.28 9.39
C ASN A 49 -12.35 -9.64 9.58
N PRO A 50 -12.71 -8.57 8.84
CA PRO A 50 -13.98 -7.89 9.03
C PRO A 50 -15.20 -8.73 8.60
N GLN A 51 -14.98 -9.82 7.85
CA GLN A 51 -16.03 -10.74 7.40
C GLN A 51 -16.04 -12.05 8.20
N ASN A 52 -14.99 -12.35 8.99
CA ASN A 52 -14.88 -13.58 9.76
C ASN A 52 -14.12 -13.34 11.07
N ASP A 53 -14.82 -13.31 12.19
CA ASP A 53 -14.27 -13.02 13.52
C ASP A 53 -13.39 -14.15 14.10
N SER A 54 -13.33 -15.30 13.42
CA SER A 54 -12.43 -16.42 13.76
C SER A 54 -11.06 -16.33 13.08
N GLU A 55 -10.84 -15.36 12.19
CA GLU A 55 -9.62 -15.22 11.39
C GLU A 55 -8.90 -13.89 11.62
N PHE A 56 -7.58 -13.95 11.56
CA PHE A 56 -6.73 -12.77 11.34
C PHE A 56 -6.25 -12.72 9.89
N ILE A 57 -6.17 -11.50 9.36
CA ILE A 57 -5.52 -11.18 8.10
C ILE A 57 -4.15 -10.57 8.40
N ALA A 58 -3.13 -11.08 7.73
CA ALA A 58 -1.78 -10.52 7.73
C ALA A 58 -1.41 -10.09 6.31
N ILE A 59 -0.98 -8.84 6.15
CA ILE A 59 -0.54 -8.28 4.87
C ILE A 59 0.97 -8.09 4.92
N LEU A 60 1.68 -8.82 4.08
CA LEU A 60 3.14 -8.84 3.98
C LEU A 60 3.56 -8.07 2.72
N PRO A 61 4.11 -6.84 2.84
CA PRO A 61 4.58 -6.10 1.68
C PRO A 61 6.02 -6.49 1.36
N ALA A 62 6.35 -6.75 0.08
CA ALA A 62 7.71 -6.77 -0.40
C ALA A 62 8.10 -5.40 -0.94
N ASN A 63 9.21 -4.83 -0.44
CA ASN A 63 9.67 -3.54 -0.94
C ASN A 63 10.10 -3.65 -2.42
N TYR A 64 9.84 -2.62 -3.22
CA TYR A 64 10.26 -2.55 -4.62
C TYR A 64 11.76 -2.88 -4.84
N ARG A 65 12.61 -2.50 -3.87
CA ARG A 65 14.06 -2.73 -3.92
C ARG A 65 14.50 -4.01 -3.22
N GLN A 66 13.58 -4.82 -2.75
CA GLN A 66 13.88 -6.14 -2.16
C GLN A 66 14.56 -7.02 -3.21
N LYS A 67 15.61 -7.74 -2.80
CA LYS A 67 16.37 -8.63 -3.69
C LYS A 67 16.42 -10.06 -3.17
N ASP A 68 16.37 -10.20 -1.86
CA ASP A 68 16.52 -11.48 -1.17
C ASP A 68 15.14 -12.00 -0.76
N ASP A 69 15.02 -13.31 -0.64
CA ASP A 69 13.85 -13.99 -0.09
C ASP A 69 13.58 -13.48 1.33
N LEU A 70 12.35 -13.65 1.78
CA LEU A 70 11.88 -13.18 3.08
C LEU A 70 11.65 -14.38 4.00
N ASN A 71 11.98 -14.23 5.29
CA ASN A 71 11.73 -15.27 6.28
C ASN A 71 10.46 -14.94 7.06
N LEU A 72 9.44 -15.80 6.95
CA LEU A 72 8.21 -15.72 7.69
C LEU A 72 8.31 -16.65 8.91
N LYS A 73 8.28 -16.05 10.11
CA LYS A 73 8.22 -16.78 11.36
C LYS A 73 6.83 -16.64 11.96
N ILE A 74 6.15 -17.75 12.20
CA ILE A 74 4.83 -17.82 12.79
C ILE A 74 4.93 -18.51 14.15
N THR A 75 4.39 -17.89 15.18
CA THR A 75 4.25 -18.53 16.50
C THR A 75 2.79 -18.90 16.72
N THR A 76 2.55 -20.16 16.96
CA THR A 76 1.21 -20.72 17.24
C THR A 76 1.12 -21.23 18.69
N ILE A 77 -0.03 -21.76 19.08
CA ILE A 77 -0.20 -22.45 20.37
C ILE A 77 0.56 -23.77 20.43
N TRP A 78 0.97 -24.34 19.27
CA TRP A 78 1.69 -25.61 19.15
C TRP A 78 3.20 -25.46 19.04
N GLY A 79 3.70 -24.24 18.74
CA GLY A 79 5.11 -23.98 18.57
C GLY A 79 5.41 -22.88 17.53
N GLU A 80 6.67 -22.86 17.12
CA GLU A 80 7.17 -21.92 16.12
C GLU A 80 7.38 -22.62 14.77
N GLU A 81 6.95 -21.96 13.71
CA GLU A 81 7.13 -22.37 12.33
C GLU A 81 7.93 -21.29 11.60
N ASN A 82 8.85 -21.71 10.72
CA ASN A 82 9.64 -20.80 9.90
C ASN A 82 9.49 -21.24 8.43
N GLU A 83 9.09 -20.28 7.61
CA GLU A 83 8.87 -20.48 6.17
C GLU A 83 9.68 -19.46 5.37
N VAL A 84 10.09 -19.87 4.17
CA VAL A 84 10.70 -18.95 3.21
C VAL A 84 9.64 -18.47 2.25
N VAL A 85 9.50 -17.15 2.13
CA VAL A 85 8.69 -16.50 1.10
C VAL A 85 9.64 -16.14 -0.04
N TYR A 86 9.56 -16.88 -1.15
CA TYR A 86 10.43 -16.71 -2.31
C TYR A 86 10.12 -15.41 -3.04
N LEU A 87 11.16 -14.60 -3.25
CA LEU A 87 11.03 -13.32 -3.93
C LEU A 87 11.28 -13.48 -5.43
N LYS A 88 10.30 -13.06 -6.22
CA LYS A 88 10.45 -12.87 -7.67
C LYS A 88 10.69 -11.40 -8.00
N GLN A 89 11.55 -11.13 -8.97
CA GLN A 89 11.75 -9.78 -9.48
C GLN A 89 10.65 -9.45 -10.48
N GLY A 90 9.96 -8.32 -10.27
CA GLY A 90 8.95 -7.82 -11.19
C GLY A 90 9.59 -7.23 -12.46
N GLU A 91 8.86 -7.31 -13.55
CA GLU A 91 9.25 -6.70 -14.84
C GLU A 91 8.78 -5.25 -14.90
N TYR A 92 9.68 -4.32 -14.62
CA TYR A 92 9.38 -2.89 -14.58
C TYR A 92 10.00 -2.15 -15.76
N LYS A 93 9.17 -1.40 -16.49
CA LYS A 93 9.62 -0.58 -17.63
C LYS A 93 10.44 0.62 -17.15
N LYS A 94 11.19 1.22 -18.08
CA LYS A 94 11.88 2.50 -17.85
C LYS A 94 11.13 3.62 -18.54
N GLU A 95 10.96 4.75 -17.85
CA GLU A 95 10.32 5.96 -18.34
C GLU A 95 11.28 7.14 -18.25
N VAL A 96 11.36 7.92 -19.30
CA VAL A 96 12.07 9.21 -19.32
C VAL A 96 11.02 10.30 -19.29
N LEU A 97 11.05 11.11 -18.24
CA LEU A 97 10.03 12.12 -17.98
C LEU A 97 10.65 13.51 -17.98
N SER A 98 10.00 14.45 -18.66
CA SER A 98 10.32 15.87 -18.59
C SER A 98 9.41 16.54 -17.57
N VAL A 99 10.00 17.20 -16.58
CA VAL A 99 9.29 17.93 -15.54
C VAL A 99 9.93 19.30 -15.34
N GLU A 100 9.24 20.21 -14.65
CA GLU A 100 9.82 21.49 -14.25
C GLU A 100 11.21 21.29 -13.62
N PRO A 101 12.26 22.05 -14.04
CA PRO A 101 13.63 21.87 -13.57
C PRO A 101 13.76 21.90 -12.04
N ALA A 102 13.03 22.79 -11.37
CA ALA A 102 13.02 22.85 -9.89
C ALA A 102 12.43 21.60 -9.25
N LYS A 103 11.55 20.88 -9.94
CA LYS A 103 10.95 19.61 -9.45
C LYS A 103 11.88 18.41 -9.67
N ALA A 104 12.78 18.47 -10.67
CA ALA A 104 13.84 17.48 -10.84
C ALA A 104 15.00 17.72 -9.85
N ASN A 105 15.48 18.97 -9.79
CA ASN A 105 16.59 19.40 -8.95
C ASN A 105 16.13 20.55 -8.02
N PRO A 106 15.55 20.24 -6.84
CA PRO A 106 14.97 21.25 -5.98
C PRO A 106 16.03 22.20 -5.40
N PRO A 107 15.77 23.52 -5.40
CA PRO A 107 16.68 24.50 -4.83
C PRO A 107 16.79 24.31 -3.31
N LYS A 108 17.91 24.79 -2.73
CA LYS A 108 18.17 24.66 -1.27
C LYS A 108 17.02 25.21 -0.42
N SER A 109 16.36 26.28 -0.87
CA SER A 109 15.24 26.93 -0.16
C SER A 109 14.04 26.03 0.12
N VAL A 110 13.82 24.98 -0.66
CA VAL A 110 12.65 24.07 -0.48
C VAL A 110 13.03 22.73 0.16
N GLN A 111 14.31 22.45 0.39
CA GLN A 111 14.74 21.16 0.94
C GLN A 111 14.19 20.89 2.35
N SER A 112 14.10 21.92 3.18
CA SER A 112 13.49 21.81 4.51
C SER A 112 12.00 21.44 4.43
N ARG A 113 11.26 22.03 3.47
CA ARG A 113 9.86 21.68 3.21
C ARG A 113 9.74 20.22 2.77
N ILE A 114 10.55 19.77 1.82
CA ILE A 114 10.56 18.39 1.32
C ILE A 114 10.82 17.40 2.45
N LYS A 115 11.83 17.71 3.29
CA LYS A 115 12.15 16.86 4.45
C LYS A 115 11.00 16.80 5.44
N LYS A 116 10.40 17.92 5.78
CA LYS A 116 9.25 17.99 6.72
C LYS A 116 8.06 17.19 6.20
N GLU A 117 7.75 17.30 4.91
CA GLU A 117 6.65 16.54 4.26
C GLU A 117 6.93 15.04 4.23
N TYR A 118 8.19 14.64 4.05
CA TYR A 118 8.62 13.24 4.12
C TYR A 118 8.49 12.69 5.54
N ASP A 119 9.06 13.40 6.52
CA ASP A 119 9.06 13.00 7.94
C ASP A 119 7.60 12.85 8.47
N GLU A 120 6.70 13.77 8.06
CA GLU A 120 5.27 13.70 8.39
C GLU A 120 4.62 12.43 7.84
N ALA A 121 4.85 12.10 6.58
CA ALA A 121 4.30 10.89 5.98
C ALA A 121 4.86 9.63 6.66
N VAL A 122 6.16 9.58 6.94
CA VAL A 122 6.79 8.48 7.69
C VAL A 122 6.16 8.33 9.07
N ALA A 123 5.95 9.43 9.79
CA ALA A 123 5.33 9.42 11.12
C ALA A 123 3.87 8.93 11.10
N ILE A 124 3.13 9.22 10.01
CA ILE A 124 1.76 8.72 9.80
C ILE A 124 1.79 7.21 9.54
N TYR A 125 2.63 6.74 8.63
CA TYR A 125 2.72 5.33 8.27
C TYR A 125 3.29 4.43 9.38
N ALA A 126 4.02 5.00 10.32
CA ALA A 126 4.52 4.29 11.50
C ALA A 126 3.40 3.96 12.52
N LYS A 127 2.24 4.61 12.39
CA LYS A 127 1.09 4.37 13.26
C LYS A 127 0.17 3.36 12.59
N THR A 128 -0.22 2.32 13.33
CA THR A 128 -1.17 1.32 12.84
C THR A 128 -2.45 1.39 13.67
N THR A 129 -3.57 1.68 13.04
CA THR A 129 -4.89 1.50 13.63
C THR A 129 -5.13 -0.01 13.76
N PRO A 130 -5.34 -0.57 15.00
CA PRO A 130 -5.32 -2.02 15.23
C PRO A 130 -6.60 -2.73 14.80
N LYS A 131 -7.32 -2.19 13.85
CA LYS A 131 -8.51 -2.75 13.20
C LYS A 131 -8.60 -2.25 11.77
N TYR A 132 -9.30 -2.96 10.91
CA TYR A 132 -9.75 -2.41 9.63
C TYR A 132 -10.92 -1.42 9.86
N LEU A 133 -10.94 -0.35 9.07
CA LEU A 133 -11.98 0.68 9.13
C LEU A 133 -13.04 0.49 8.04
N PHE A 134 -12.93 -0.55 7.24
CA PHE A 134 -13.79 -0.90 6.12
C PHE A 134 -14.40 -2.28 6.31
N ASN A 135 -15.54 -2.51 5.66
CA ASN A 135 -16.26 -3.80 5.61
C ASN A 135 -16.79 -4.13 4.20
N GLU A 136 -16.36 -3.38 3.20
CA GLU A 136 -16.67 -3.58 1.79
C GLU A 136 -15.38 -3.71 0.96
N PRO A 137 -15.44 -4.31 -0.26
CA PRO A 137 -14.30 -4.42 -1.15
C PRO A 137 -13.71 -3.05 -1.52
N PHE A 138 -12.40 -2.97 -1.69
CA PHE A 138 -11.74 -1.78 -2.25
C PHE A 138 -12.15 -1.55 -3.70
N ILE A 139 -12.23 -0.28 -4.10
CA ILE A 139 -12.44 0.14 -5.48
C ILE A 139 -11.25 0.94 -5.99
N VAL A 140 -11.09 0.98 -7.30
CA VAL A 140 -10.15 1.90 -7.96
C VAL A 140 -10.78 3.30 -7.98
N PRO A 141 -10.04 4.35 -7.60
CA PRO A 141 -10.62 5.69 -7.40
C PRO A 141 -11.01 6.41 -8.69
N LEU A 142 -10.64 5.88 -9.84
CA LEU A 142 -10.97 6.43 -11.15
C LEU A 142 -10.95 5.31 -12.20
N ASP A 143 -12.06 5.10 -12.90
CA ASP A 143 -12.13 4.22 -14.06
C ASP A 143 -11.63 4.97 -15.30
N SER A 144 -10.35 4.80 -15.61
CA SER A 144 -9.68 5.48 -16.73
C SER A 144 -8.45 4.71 -17.20
N LYS A 145 -7.94 5.10 -18.37
CA LYS A 145 -6.73 4.51 -18.96
C LYS A 145 -5.53 4.73 -18.04
N ILE A 146 -4.81 3.64 -17.72
CA ILE A 146 -3.52 3.70 -17.05
C ILE A 146 -2.48 4.29 -17.99
N THR A 147 -1.77 5.30 -17.54
CA THR A 147 -0.70 5.99 -18.27
C THR A 147 0.70 5.61 -17.81
N SER A 148 0.85 5.21 -16.53
CA SER A 148 2.10 4.71 -15.98
C SER A 148 1.82 3.72 -14.85
N ASN A 149 2.43 2.53 -14.94
CA ASN A 149 2.27 1.47 -13.93
C ASN A 149 3.17 1.70 -12.71
N PHE A 150 2.77 1.12 -11.59
CA PHE A 150 3.64 0.96 -10.43
C PHE A 150 4.97 0.28 -10.83
N GLY A 151 6.04 0.70 -10.18
CA GLY A 151 7.36 0.08 -10.32
C GLY A 151 8.18 0.58 -11.51
N ASN A 152 7.58 1.28 -12.49
CA ASN A 152 8.33 1.81 -13.62
C ASN A 152 9.50 2.68 -13.14
N GLY A 153 10.70 2.35 -13.61
CA GLY A 153 11.91 3.13 -13.31
C GLY A 153 11.85 4.49 -14.00
N ARG A 154 11.96 5.57 -13.23
CA ARG A 154 11.80 6.95 -13.73
C ARG A 154 13.13 7.68 -13.79
N ILE A 155 13.41 8.29 -14.95
CA ILE A 155 14.52 9.19 -15.18
C ILE A 155 13.93 10.58 -15.45
N PHE A 156 14.11 11.51 -14.51
CA PHE A 156 13.61 12.87 -14.62
C PHE A 156 14.69 13.77 -15.23
N ASN A 157 14.37 14.45 -16.33
CA ASN A 157 15.26 15.39 -17.02
C ASN A 157 16.68 14.81 -17.28
N GLY A 158 16.74 13.51 -17.58
CA GLY A 158 17.96 12.81 -17.94
C GLY A 158 18.90 12.41 -16.77
N SER A 159 18.68 12.89 -15.55
CA SER A 159 19.64 12.69 -14.45
C SER A 159 19.06 12.06 -13.18
N VAL A 160 17.91 12.49 -12.71
CA VAL A 160 17.33 12.03 -11.43
C VAL A 160 16.66 10.69 -11.62
N LYS A 161 17.14 9.68 -10.88
CA LYS A 161 16.62 8.30 -10.95
C LYS A 161 15.71 8.01 -9.77
N SER A 162 14.53 7.45 -10.04
CA SER A 162 13.53 7.04 -9.05
C SER A 162 12.74 5.85 -9.58
N TYR A 163 11.70 5.44 -8.89
CA TYR A 163 10.69 4.51 -9.40
C TYR A 163 9.29 5.07 -9.12
N HIS A 164 8.30 4.56 -9.85
CA HIS A 164 6.91 4.94 -9.69
C HIS A 164 6.28 4.18 -8.51
N SER A 165 5.93 4.89 -7.44
CA SER A 165 5.39 4.29 -6.20
C SER A 165 3.88 4.07 -6.19
N GLY A 166 3.20 4.27 -7.31
CA GLY A 166 1.76 4.08 -7.49
C GLY A 166 1.42 3.79 -8.95
N THR A 167 0.17 3.99 -9.33
CA THR A 167 -0.33 3.87 -10.70
C THR A 167 -0.92 5.20 -11.12
N ASP A 168 -0.57 5.68 -12.32
CA ASP A 168 -1.09 6.92 -12.87
C ASP A 168 -2.25 6.63 -13.83
N PHE A 169 -3.37 7.31 -13.59
CA PHE A 169 -4.58 7.24 -14.41
C PHE A 169 -4.76 8.53 -15.20
N ARG A 170 -5.09 8.42 -16.48
CA ARG A 170 -5.43 9.58 -17.29
C ARG A 170 -6.60 10.32 -16.65
N ALA A 171 -6.43 11.62 -16.39
CA ALA A 171 -7.49 12.48 -15.87
C ALA A 171 -7.30 13.90 -16.41
N ALA A 172 -8.36 14.50 -16.93
CA ALA A 172 -8.37 15.94 -17.18
C ALA A 172 -8.38 16.69 -15.84
N VAL A 173 -7.89 17.93 -15.83
CA VAL A 173 -8.03 18.80 -14.65
C VAL A 173 -9.52 18.94 -14.30
N GLY A 174 -9.87 18.74 -13.02
CA GLY A 174 -11.24 18.80 -12.53
C GLY A 174 -12.02 17.50 -12.59
N THR A 175 -11.41 16.36 -13.02
CA THR A 175 -12.06 15.04 -12.93
C THR A 175 -12.25 14.65 -11.47
N GLU A 176 -13.42 14.16 -11.10
CA GLU A 176 -13.77 13.71 -9.76
C GLU A 176 -12.93 12.50 -9.33
N ILE A 177 -12.40 12.55 -8.11
CA ILE A 177 -11.62 11.49 -7.49
C ILE A 177 -12.30 11.04 -6.21
N ILE A 178 -12.54 9.73 -6.11
CA ILE A 178 -13.28 9.12 -5.02
C ILE A 178 -12.38 8.32 -4.08
N ALA A 179 -12.82 8.16 -2.83
CA ALA A 179 -12.12 7.32 -1.85
C ALA A 179 -12.21 5.85 -2.22
N ALA A 180 -11.06 5.13 -2.21
CA ALA A 180 -10.98 3.71 -2.55
C ALA A 180 -11.70 2.81 -1.54
N ASN A 181 -11.82 3.22 -0.28
CA ASN A 181 -12.60 2.56 0.76
C ASN A 181 -12.82 3.50 1.96
N ASP A 182 -13.58 3.03 2.95
CA ASP A 182 -13.81 3.70 4.23
C ASP A 182 -12.47 3.97 4.93
N GLY A 183 -12.37 5.12 5.60
CA GLY A 183 -11.16 5.46 6.34
C GLY A 183 -11.17 6.84 6.95
N VAL A 184 -10.01 7.25 7.46
CA VAL A 184 -9.78 8.56 8.08
C VAL A 184 -8.69 9.31 7.35
N VAL A 185 -8.98 10.53 6.91
CA VAL A 185 -8.03 11.40 6.22
C VAL A 185 -6.87 11.79 7.15
N LYS A 186 -5.63 11.50 6.74
CA LYS A 186 -4.41 11.82 7.50
C LYS A 186 -3.60 12.95 6.89
N ILE A 187 -3.67 13.14 5.58
CA ILE A 187 -3.09 14.29 4.87
C ILE A 187 -4.15 14.84 3.92
N ALA A 188 -4.29 16.17 3.87
CA ALA A 188 -5.15 16.92 2.95
C ALA A 188 -4.51 18.29 2.73
N LYS A 189 -3.47 18.38 1.85
CA LYS A 189 -2.73 19.63 1.59
C LYS A 189 -1.86 19.55 0.35
N ASP A 190 -1.36 20.71 -0.10
CA ASP A 190 -0.32 20.78 -1.13
C ASP A 190 1.04 20.37 -0.58
N ARG A 191 1.75 19.52 -1.34
CA ARG A 191 3.09 19.00 -1.07
C ARG A 191 4.01 19.25 -2.26
N TYR A 192 5.29 19.41 -2.01
CA TYR A 192 6.24 19.84 -3.03
C TYR A 192 6.30 18.92 -4.26
N TYR A 193 6.43 17.61 -4.05
CA TYR A 193 6.48 16.63 -5.13
C TYR A 193 5.10 16.08 -5.51
N ALA A 194 4.29 15.80 -4.53
CA ALA A 194 2.99 15.15 -4.74
C ALA A 194 1.88 16.13 -5.14
N GLY A 195 2.13 17.45 -5.02
CA GLY A 195 1.09 18.47 -5.28
C GLY A 195 -0.06 18.34 -4.29
N GLY A 196 -1.25 18.71 -4.71
CA GLY A 196 -2.48 18.49 -3.94
C GLY A 196 -2.60 17.01 -3.57
N SER A 197 -2.58 16.73 -2.27
CA SER A 197 -2.43 15.36 -1.76
C SER A 197 -3.50 15.04 -0.73
N VAL A 198 -4.11 13.88 -0.89
CA VAL A 198 -4.95 13.23 0.13
C VAL A 198 -4.32 11.88 0.46
N ILE A 199 -4.22 11.55 1.76
CA ILE A 199 -3.84 10.22 2.26
C ILE A 199 -4.91 9.79 3.25
N ILE A 200 -5.43 8.57 3.07
CA ILE A 200 -6.49 7.97 3.89
C ILE A 200 -5.93 6.74 4.59
N ASP A 201 -6.13 6.66 5.90
CA ASP A 201 -5.86 5.48 6.74
C ASP A 201 -7.10 4.58 6.76
N HIS A 202 -6.98 3.37 6.25
CA HIS A 202 -8.04 2.36 6.23
C HIS A 202 -7.97 1.38 7.40
N GLY A 203 -7.04 1.61 8.34
CA GLY A 203 -6.74 0.68 9.41
C GLY A 203 -5.81 -0.45 8.98
N GLY A 204 -5.35 -1.24 9.95
CA GLY A 204 -4.45 -2.37 9.69
C GLY A 204 -3.07 -1.99 9.12
N GLY A 205 -2.72 -0.70 9.06
CA GLY A 205 -1.52 -0.19 8.40
C GLY A 205 -1.67 0.03 6.90
N ILE A 206 -2.91 0.02 6.39
CA ILE A 206 -3.25 0.27 4.99
C ILE A 206 -3.51 1.76 4.79
N TYR A 207 -2.80 2.38 3.85
CA TYR A 207 -2.97 3.77 3.48
C TYR A 207 -3.12 3.91 1.97
N SER A 208 -4.19 4.59 1.51
CA SER A 208 -4.30 5.01 0.11
C SER A 208 -3.83 6.44 -0.08
N GLN A 209 -3.30 6.73 -1.27
CA GLN A 209 -2.64 7.98 -1.63
C GLN A 209 -3.23 8.50 -2.94
N TYR A 210 -3.62 9.78 -2.96
CA TYR A 210 -4.20 10.46 -4.11
C TYR A 210 -3.43 11.75 -4.31
N TYR A 211 -2.66 11.85 -5.41
CA TYR A 211 -1.76 12.98 -5.64
C TYR A 211 -2.07 13.72 -6.92
N HIS A 212 -1.42 14.87 -7.06
CA HIS A 212 -1.52 15.80 -8.18
C HIS A 212 -2.89 16.46 -8.33
N LEU A 213 -3.67 16.48 -7.23
CA LEU A 213 -5.00 17.09 -7.20
C LEU A 213 -4.90 18.60 -7.42
N ASP A 214 -5.87 19.17 -8.19
CA ASP A 214 -6.10 20.59 -8.32
C ASP A 214 -6.89 21.13 -7.13
N LYS A 215 -7.88 20.35 -6.67
CA LYS A 215 -8.72 20.71 -5.53
C LYS A 215 -8.86 19.54 -4.56
N ILE A 216 -8.69 19.85 -3.27
CA ILE A 216 -8.92 18.92 -2.16
C ILE A 216 -10.27 19.29 -1.53
N LEU A 217 -11.16 18.31 -1.35
CA LEU A 217 -12.53 18.52 -0.87
C LEU A 217 -12.76 17.97 0.56
N VAL A 218 -11.71 17.41 1.16
CA VAL A 218 -11.72 16.86 2.52
C VAL A 218 -10.61 17.49 3.36
N LYS A 219 -10.67 17.34 4.68
CA LYS A 219 -9.67 17.83 5.63
C LYS A 219 -9.16 16.70 6.53
N VAL A 220 -8.00 16.92 7.14
CA VAL A 220 -7.40 15.97 8.10
C VAL A 220 -8.38 15.73 9.26
N GLY A 221 -8.59 14.44 9.56
CA GLY A 221 -9.52 13.96 10.59
C GLY A 221 -10.90 13.60 10.06
N ASP A 222 -11.28 13.98 8.84
CA ASP A 222 -12.56 13.57 8.26
C ASP A 222 -12.60 12.04 8.12
N SER A 223 -13.74 11.46 8.49
CA SER A 223 -14.10 10.09 8.13
C SER A 223 -14.75 10.10 6.76
N VAL A 224 -14.24 9.28 5.86
CA VAL A 224 -14.78 9.12 4.49
C VAL A 224 -15.29 7.70 4.31
N LYS A 225 -16.26 7.57 3.42
CA LYS A 225 -16.81 6.31 2.95
C LYS A 225 -16.24 5.93 1.59
N ARG A 226 -16.24 4.64 1.29
CA ARG A 226 -15.96 4.13 -0.05
C ARG A 226 -16.82 4.86 -1.09
N GLY A 227 -16.18 5.44 -2.10
CA GLY A 227 -16.88 6.19 -3.15
C GLY A 227 -17.14 7.67 -2.85
N ASP A 228 -16.84 8.17 -1.64
CA ASP A 228 -16.97 9.59 -1.33
C ASP A 228 -16.03 10.44 -2.22
N LEU A 229 -16.53 11.56 -2.70
CA LEU A 229 -15.75 12.53 -3.45
C LEU A 229 -14.74 13.24 -2.53
N ILE A 230 -13.44 13.03 -2.80
CA ILE A 230 -12.35 13.55 -1.95
C ILE A 230 -11.54 14.68 -2.58
N GLY A 231 -11.63 14.85 -3.89
CA GLY A 231 -10.91 15.90 -4.60
C GLY A 231 -11.16 15.89 -6.09
N LEU A 232 -10.53 16.83 -6.78
CA LEU A 232 -10.54 16.92 -8.24
C LEU A 232 -9.11 16.77 -8.74
N SER A 233 -8.92 15.96 -9.80
CA SER A 233 -7.61 15.74 -10.42
C SER A 233 -7.03 17.03 -10.99
N GLY A 234 -5.72 17.06 -11.12
CA GLY A 234 -4.99 18.21 -11.60
C GLY A 234 -3.64 17.87 -12.23
N ALA A 235 -2.74 18.85 -12.21
CA ALA A 235 -1.36 18.76 -12.69
C ALA A 235 -0.39 19.43 -11.70
N THR A 236 -0.68 19.33 -10.39
CA THR A 236 0.14 19.97 -9.34
C THR A 236 1.32 19.09 -8.93
N GLY A 237 2.38 19.69 -8.39
CA GLY A 237 3.57 18.96 -7.94
C GLY A 237 4.55 18.61 -9.07
N ARG A 238 5.16 17.40 -9.03
CA ARG A 238 6.15 16.93 -10.01
C ARG A 238 5.48 16.03 -11.05
N VAL A 239 4.97 16.64 -12.10
CA VAL A 239 4.22 15.98 -13.17
C VAL A 239 4.71 16.40 -14.56
N SER A 240 4.41 15.62 -15.58
CA SER A 240 4.57 15.95 -16.99
C SER A 240 3.24 16.38 -17.65
N GLY A 241 2.12 16.22 -16.98
CA GLY A 241 0.77 16.57 -17.44
C GLY A 241 -0.31 16.11 -16.47
N PRO A 242 -1.59 16.45 -16.74
CA PRO A 242 -2.71 16.12 -15.84
C PRO A 242 -2.93 14.62 -15.72
N HIS A 243 -3.06 14.12 -14.49
CA HIS A 243 -3.38 12.73 -14.17
C HIS A 243 -3.72 12.56 -12.68
N LEU A 244 -4.33 11.43 -12.31
CA LEU A 244 -4.38 10.98 -10.94
C LEU A 244 -3.23 10.02 -10.69
N HIS A 245 -2.41 10.28 -9.68
CA HIS A 245 -1.53 9.26 -9.09
C HIS A 245 -2.26 8.59 -7.93
N PHE A 246 -2.49 7.28 -8.04
CA PHE A 246 -3.05 6.44 -6.98
C PHE A 246 -1.99 5.50 -6.44
N GLY A 247 -1.80 5.52 -5.12
CA GLY A 247 -0.83 4.67 -4.43
C GLY A 247 -1.44 3.94 -3.25
N ILE A 248 -0.81 2.82 -2.88
CA ILE A 248 -1.08 2.10 -1.63
C ILE A 248 0.24 1.94 -0.87
N ALA A 249 0.19 2.21 0.43
CA ALA A 249 1.29 1.92 1.35
C ALA A 249 0.81 0.99 2.47
N ILE A 250 1.59 -0.06 2.73
CA ILE A 250 1.37 -1.01 3.81
C ILE A 250 2.49 -0.83 4.84
N ASN A 251 2.15 -0.31 6.01
CA ASN A 251 3.13 0.02 7.06
C ASN A 251 4.34 0.82 6.52
N GLY A 252 4.05 1.79 5.62
CA GLY A 252 5.05 2.65 4.98
C GLY A 252 5.78 2.06 3.77
N THR A 253 5.51 0.82 3.40
CA THR A 253 6.04 0.23 2.17
C THR A 253 5.04 0.45 1.03
N SER A 254 5.45 1.18 -0.02
CA SER A 254 4.64 1.32 -1.23
C SER A 254 4.56 0.01 -2.00
N VAL A 255 3.37 -0.37 -2.41
CA VAL A 255 3.07 -1.60 -3.15
C VAL A 255 2.22 -1.30 -4.37
N ASN A 256 2.17 -2.24 -5.33
CA ASN A 256 1.32 -2.11 -6.51
C ASN A 256 -0.15 -1.97 -6.08
N PRO A 257 -0.79 -0.81 -6.32
CA PRO A 257 -2.13 -0.55 -5.80
C PRO A 257 -3.21 -1.42 -6.45
N LEU A 258 -3.05 -1.80 -7.71
CA LEU A 258 -4.03 -2.64 -8.40
C LEU A 258 -3.97 -4.09 -7.92
N ASN A 259 -2.76 -4.63 -7.79
CA ASN A 259 -2.56 -5.97 -7.22
C ASN A 259 -3.04 -6.03 -5.76
N PHE A 260 -2.79 -4.96 -4.98
CA PHE A 260 -3.31 -4.87 -3.62
C PHE A 260 -4.84 -4.92 -3.59
N VAL A 261 -5.52 -4.09 -4.41
CA VAL A 261 -6.99 -4.06 -4.48
C VAL A 261 -7.55 -5.44 -4.84
N GLU A 262 -7.00 -6.10 -5.86
CA GLU A 262 -7.41 -7.45 -6.25
C GLU A 262 -7.22 -8.45 -5.11
N LYS A 263 -6.03 -8.51 -4.54
CA LYS A 263 -5.66 -9.52 -3.52
C LYS A 263 -6.40 -9.32 -2.21
N ILE A 264 -6.58 -8.08 -1.74
CA ILE A 264 -7.29 -7.81 -0.49
C ILE A 264 -8.77 -8.14 -0.61
N ASN A 265 -9.38 -7.80 -1.77
CA ASN A 265 -10.77 -8.10 -2.04
C ASN A 265 -10.99 -9.62 -2.08
N LYS A 266 -10.14 -10.34 -2.83
CA LYS A 266 -10.18 -11.79 -2.88
C LYS A 266 -10.00 -12.43 -1.49
N ALA A 267 -9.04 -11.93 -0.70
CA ALA A 267 -8.74 -12.51 0.60
C ALA A 267 -9.86 -12.31 1.64
N ILE A 268 -10.59 -11.19 1.57
CA ILE A 268 -11.58 -10.84 2.60
C ILE A 268 -13.02 -11.12 2.15
N PHE A 269 -13.35 -10.89 0.87
CA PHE A 269 -14.73 -10.84 0.40
C PHE A 269 -15.11 -11.93 -0.62
N GLU A 270 -14.14 -12.70 -1.11
CA GLU A 270 -14.40 -13.81 -2.03
C GLU A 270 -14.19 -15.15 -1.31
N GLU A 271 -15.08 -16.14 -1.57
CA GLU A 271 -15.03 -17.51 -1.03
C GLU A 271 -13.98 -18.37 -1.74
#